data_4b921d88e011a7419a55436bbda6e17e
#
_entry.id   4b921d88e011a7419a55436bbda6e17e
#
_cell.length_a   1.000
_cell.length_b   1.000
_cell.length_c   1.000
_cell.angle_alpha   90.00
_cell.angle_beta   90.00
_cell.angle_gamma   90.00
#
_symmetry.space_group_name_H-M   'P 1'
#
loop_
_entity.id
_entity.type
_entity.pdbx_description
1 polymer ?
#
loop_
_entity_poly.entity_id
_entity_poly.type
_entity_poly.pdbx_seq_one_letter_code
_entity_poly.pdbx_strand_id
1 'polypeptide(L)'
;MWDPSDILDAARQSLEDAERALVDEQAVHGLDSLKEIELHPVVAQGLLDADMGVHREVAYPSSAEFIPKNSARPRCDLVVTERAGLELFDPIAEQKLIEQASGTLFGEVVHTMKHERAGVEPSVCYWVEVKSIAQHAYVDGVPMPNRGYARELTKGPMSDIAKLASEPSIWHAAMLVILFAETDGVIENDLTQLVHECLDADLPVGEPMIESLSISDRAGNARCGIGVIPLRL
;
A
#
# COMPACT_ATOMS: atom_id res chain seq x y z
N MET A 1 16.78 -8.85 -2.89
CA MET A 1 15.62 -9.13 -3.79
C MET A 1 14.41 -9.14 -2.89
N TRP A 2 13.38 -8.39 -3.21
CA TRP A 2 12.16 -8.33 -2.42
C TRP A 2 11.43 -9.67 -2.42
N ASP A 3 11.03 -10.16 -1.25
CA ASP A 3 10.10 -11.28 -1.10
C ASP A 3 8.75 -10.72 -0.63
N PRO A 4 7.69 -10.84 -1.43
CA PRO A 4 6.37 -10.39 -1.03
C PRO A 4 5.84 -11.08 0.24
N SER A 5 6.36 -12.27 0.60
CA SER A 5 5.99 -12.95 1.85
C SER A 5 6.42 -12.17 3.08
N ASP A 6 7.55 -11.45 3.04
CA ASP A 6 7.98 -10.61 4.15
C ASP A 6 6.98 -9.47 4.45
N ILE A 7 6.37 -8.91 3.39
CA ILE A 7 5.31 -7.89 3.51
C ILE A 7 4.05 -8.50 4.11
N LEU A 8 3.67 -9.70 3.65
CA LEU A 8 2.50 -10.43 4.14
C LEU A 8 2.63 -10.75 5.63
N ASP A 9 3.75 -11.33 6.03
CA ASP A 9 4.03 -11.72 7.41
C ASP A 9 4.03 -10.50 8.35
N ALA A 10 4.69 -9.42 7.96
CA ALA A 10 4.74 -8.18 8.74
C ALA A 10 3.35 -7.54 8.89
N ALA A 11 2.57 -7.47 7.81
CA ALA A 11 1.20 -6.95 7.84
C ALA A 11 0.29 -7.82 8.70
N ARG A 12 0.36 -9.15 8.56
CA ARG A 12 -0.42 -10.10 9.36
C ARG A 12 -0.13 -9.94 10.86
N GLN A 13 1.16 -9.91 11.22
CA GLN A 13 1.56 -9.80 12.62
C GLN A 13 1.05 -8.50 13.25
N SER A 14 1.20 -7.38 12.57
CA SER A 14 0.76 -6.08 13.10
C SER A 14 -0.77 -5.97 13.22
N LEU A 15 -1.52 -6.54 12.27
CA LEU A 15 -2.98 -6.59 12.34
C LEU A 15 -3.45 -7.52 13.47
N GLU A 16 -2.78 -8.66 13.70
CA GLU A 16 -3.08 -9.55 14.81
C GLU A 16 -2.82 -8.88 16.17
N ASP A 17 -1.71 -8.16 16.30
CA ASP A 17 -1.37 -7.42 17.53
C ASP A 17 -2.36 -6.27 17.78
N ALA A 18 -2.77 -5.56 16.73
CA ALA A 18 -3.78 -4.51 16.82
C ALA A 18 -5.15 -5.05 17.25
N GLU A 19 -5.60 -6.18 16.66
CA GLU A 19 -6.85 -6.82 17.09
C GLU A 19 -6.78 -7.31 18.54
N ARG A 20 -5.64 -7.88 18.95
CA ARG A 20 -5.43 -8.31 20.35
C ARG A 20 -5.54 -7.12 21.31
N ALA A 21 -4.94 -5.98 20.97
CA ALA A 21 -5.05 -4.77 21.78
C ALA A 21 -6.50 -4.30 21.91
N LEU A 22 -7.27 -4.27 20.80
CA LEU A 22 -8.70 -3.93 20.81
C LEU A 22 -9.54 -4.88 21.66
N VAL A 23 -9.20 -6.17 21.67
CA VAL A 23 -9.86 -7.18 22.52
C VAL A 23 -9.55 -6.95 24.00
N ASP A 24 -8.28 -6.71 24.33
CA ASP A 24 -7.83 -6.45 25.71
C ASP A 24 -8.45 -5.18 26.30
N GLU A 25 -8.63 -4.16 25.45
CA GLU A 25 -9.32 -2.91 25.80
C GLU A 25 -10.84 -3.03 25.82
N GLN A 26 -11.41 -4.18 25.45
CA GLN A 26 -12.85 -4.39 25.30
C GLN A 26 -13.48 -3.35 24.34
N ALA A 27 -12.79 -3.00 23.28
CA ALA A 27 -13.22 -2.00 22.32
C ALA A 27 -14.56 -2.38 21.68
N VAL A 28 -15.45 -1.41 21.57
CA VAL A 28 -16.78 -1.58 20.94
C VAL A 28 -16.65 -1.80 19.44
N HIS A 29 -15.66 -1.17 18.82
CA HIS A 29 -15.36 -1.26 17.41
C HIS A 29 -14.05 -2.05 17.19
N GLY A 30 -14.01 -2.86 16.12
CA GLY A 30 -12.86 -3.69 15.75
C GLY A 30 -12.03 -3.08 14.62
N LEU A 31 -11.04 -3.84 14.13
CA LEU A 31 -10.24 -3.49 12.96
C LEU A 31 -11.11 -3.20 11.73
N ASP A 32 -12.20 -3.93 11.57
CA ASP A 32 -13.17 -3.83 10.47
C ASP A 32 -13.98 -2.53 10.44
N SER A 33 -13.89 -1.72 11.49
CA SER A 33 -14.48 -0.39 11.58
C SER A 33 -13.51 0.74 11.24
N LEU A 34 -12.21 0.45 11.15
CA LEU A 34 -11.19 1.41 10.79
C LEU A 34 -11.27 1.75 9.30
N LYS A 35 -11.05 3.02 8.99
CA LYS A 35 -10.89 3.45 7.60
C LYS A 35 -9.55 2.97 7.06
N GLU A 36 -9.44 2.83 5.76
CA GLU A 36 -8.20 2.46 5.06
C GLU A 36 -6.99 3.28 5.55
N ILE A 37 -7.13 4.61 5.61
CA ILE A 37 -6.06 5.49 6.08
C ILE A 37 -5.65 5.27 7.56
N GLU A 38 -6.52 4.68 8.37
CA GLU A 38 -6.26 4.35 9.77
C GLU A 38 -5.56 2.99 9.91
N LEU A 39 -5.67 2.11 8.90
CA LEU A 39 -4.94 0.83 8.81
C LEU A 39 -3.52 1.00 8.27
N HIS A 40 -3.25 2.03 7.45
CA HIS A 40 -1.89 2.29 6.94
C HIS A 40 -0.83 2.39 8.06
N PRO A 41 -1.05 3.12 9.19
CA PRO A 41 -0.10 3.13 10.31
C PRO A 41 0.13 1.77 10.95
N VAL A 42 -0.91 0.93 11.00
CA VAL A 42 -0.80 -0.42 11.59
C VAL A 42 0.12 -1.28 10.74
N VAL A 43 -0.13 -1.33 9.42
CA VAL A 43 0.73 -2.05 8.47
C VAL A 43 2.15 -1.48 8.47
N ALA A 44 2.29 -0.15 8.43
CA ALA A 44 3.59 0.50 8.45
C ALA A 44 4.41 0.14 9.71
N GLN A 45 3.75 0.01 10.87
CA GLN A 45 4.42 -0.39 12.10
C GLN A 45 4.94 -1.83 12.00
N GLY A 46 4.15 -2.77 11.45
CA GLY A 46 4.60 -4.14 11.25
C GLY A 46 5.84 -4.25 10.36
N LEU A 47 5.87 -3.46 9.28
CA LEU A 47 7.05 -3.39 8.40
C LEU A 47 8.28 -2.80 9.11
N LEU A 48 8.09 -1.77 9.96
CA LEU A 48 9.16 -1.19 10.78
C LEU A 48 9.66 -2.19 11.83
N ASP A 49 8.77 -2.95 12.45
CA ASP A 49 9.13 -3.98 13.45
C ASP A 49 9.88 -5.16 12.79
N ALA A 50 9.69 -5.36 11.48
CA ALA A 50 10.47 -6.27 10.64
C ALA A 50 11.79 -5.66 10.10
N ASP A 51 12.26 -4.53 10.69
CA ASP A 51 13.50 -3.81 10.35
C ASP A 51 13.54 -3.22 8.92
N MET A 52 12.39 -3.08 8.28
CA MET A 52 12.26 -2.40 6.99
C MET A 52 12.11 -0.88 7.19
N GLY A 53 12.51 -0.09 6.20
CA GLY A 53 12.19 1.34 6.17
C GLY A 53 10.82 1.55 5.52
N VAL A 54 10.02 2.47 6.07
CA VAL A 54 8.67 2.74 5.55
C VAL A 54 8.44 4.23 5.37
N HIS A 55 7.99 4.59 4.17
CA HIS A 55 7.58 5.95 3.83
C HIS A 55 6.12 5.92 3.41
N ARG A 56 5.31 6.80 3.99
CA ARG A 56 3.87 6.86 3.73
C ARG A 56 3.52 8.00 2.80
N GLU A 57 2.46 7.82 2.00
CA GLU A 57 1.93 8.88 1.13
C GLU A 57 3.01 9.48 0.20
N VAL A 58 3.80 8.63 -0.42
CA VAL A 58 4.89 9.04 -1.30
C VAL A 58 4.36 9.35 -2.69
N ALA A 59 4.71 10.52 -3.22
CA ALA A 59 4.32 10.88 -4.57
C ALA A 59 4.98 9.97 -5.60
N TYR A 60 4.20 9.52 -6.59
CA TYR A 60 4.73 8.70 -7.69
C TYR A 60 5.85 9.41 -8.47
N PRO A 61 6.91 8.67 -8.87
CA PRO A 61 8.00 9.20 -9.65
C PRO A 61 7.60 9.35 -11.14
N SER A 62 6.73 10.31 -11.45
CA SER A 62 6.26 10.53 -12.81
C SER A 62 7.38 10.92 -13.78
N SER A 63 7.20 10.66 -15.07
CA SER A 63 8.16 11.04 -16.09
C SER A 63 8.44 12.55 -16.11
N ALA A 64 9.67 12.93 -16.47
CA ALA A 64 10.16 14.30 -16.49
C ALA A 64 9.50 15.21 -17.55
N GLU A 65 8.69 14.67 -18.45
CA GLU A 65 8.03 15.44 -19.52
C GLU A 65 6.96 16.40 -18.98
N PHE A 66 6.37 16.10 -17.84
CA PHE A 66 5.40 16.96 -17.19
C PHE A 66 5.65 17.00 -15.68
N ILE A 67 6.06 18.16 -15.16
CA ILE A 67 6.27 18.37 -13.72
C ILE A 67 4.99 18.95 -13.10
N PRO A 68 4.12 18.13 -12.50
CA PRO A 68 2.93 18.61 -11.84
C PRO A 68 3.28 19.40 -10.58
N LYS A 69 2.37 20.27 -10.13
CA LYS A 69 2.49 20.86 -8.79
C LYS A 69 2.49 19.75 -7.75
N ASN A 70 3.29 19.87 -6.69
CA ASN A 70 3.44 18.82 -5.67
C ASN A 70 2.08 18.35 -5.09
N SER A 71 1.14 19.27 -4.88
CA SER A 71 -0.22 18.95 -4.38
C SER A 71 -1.12 18.21 -5.38
N ALA A 72 -0.73 18.10 -6.64
CA ALA A 72 -1.49 17.42 -7.69
C ALA A 72 -0.92 16.05 -8.06
N ARG A 73 0.21 15.65 -7.47
CA ARG A 73 0.81 14.32 -7.74
C ARG A 73 0.01 13.25 -7.00
N PRO A 74 -0.40 12.18 -7.70
CA PRO A 74 -0.93 10.99 -7.03
C PRO A 74 0.15 10.41 -6.10
N ARG A 75 -0.28 9.69 -5.08
CA ARG A 75 0.61 9.15 -4.05
C ARG A 75 0.35 7.67 -3.90
N CYS A 76 1.41 6.94 -3.63
CA CYS A 76 1.37 5.56 -3.18
C CYS A 76 1.26 5.54 -1.66
N ASP A 77 0.48 4.63 -1.12
CA ASP A 77 0.19 4.55 0.31
C ASP A 77 1.43 4.25 1.15
N LEU A 78 2.22 3.26 0.72
CA LEU A 78 3.45 2.84 1.39
C LEU A 78 4.57 2.62 0.37
N VAL A 79 5.78 3.09 0.69
CA VAL A 79 7.00 2.73 -0.04
C VAL A 79 8.00 2.17 0.96
N VAL A 80 8.44 0.95 0.69
CA VAL A 80 9.28 0.17 1.60
C VAL A 80 10.72 0.15 1.09
N THR A 81 11.68 0.40 1.98
CA THR A 81 13.11 0.27 1.74
C THR A 81 13.68 -0.89 2.53
N GLU A 82 14.80 -1.47 2.09
CA GLU A 82 15.42 -2.65 2.71
C GLU A 82 15.74 -2.49 4.21
N ARG A 83 15.89 -1.24 4.69
CA ARG A 83 16.25 -0.94 6.07
C ARG A 83 15.63 0.37 6.51
N ALA A 84 15.34 0.46 7.80
CA ALA A 84 14.92 1.70 8.44
C ALA A 84 15.96 2.83 8.28
N GLY A 85 15.48 4.05 8.18
CA GLY A 85 16.32 5.27 8.11
C GLY A 85 16.92 5.59 6.74
N LEU A 86 16.61 4.82 5.70
CA LEU A 86 16.97 5.18 4.33
C LEU A 86 15.98 6.23 3.79
N GLU A 87 16.49 7.33 3.27
CA GLU A 87 15.69 8.37 2.60
C GLU A 87 15.35 7.96 1.17
N LEU A 88 14.20 8.40 0.66
CA LEU A 88 13.82 8.18 -0.73
C LEU A 88 14.34 9.29 -1.64
N PHE A 89 14.82 8.91 -2.81
CA PHE A 89 15.14 9.84 -3.86
C PHE A 89 13.86 10.27 -4.60
N ASP A 90 13.59 11.59 -4.64
CA ASP A 90 12.50 12.16 -5.46
C ASP A 90 13.09 12.82 -6.72
N PRO A 91 13.00 12.16 -7.90
CA PRO A 91 13.60 12.67 -9.14
C PRO A 91 12.98 14.01 -9.58
N ILE A 92 11.71 14.26 -9.26
CA ILE A 92 11.04 15.51 -9.62
C ILE A 92 11.46 16.64 -8.69
N ALA A 93 11.62 16.37 -7.39
CA ALA A 93 12.14 17.37 -6.46
C ALA A 93 13.57 17.77 -6.82
N GLU A 94 14.41 16.80 -7.20
CA GLU A 94 15.77 17.07 -7.68
C GLU A 94 15.77 17.91 -8.94
N GLN A 95 14.96 17.55 -9.94
CA GLN A 95 14.87 18.32 -11.18
C GLN A 95 14.43 19.77 -10.93
N LYS A 96 13.43 19.99 -10.07
CA LYS A 96 13.01 21.34 -9.67
C LYS A 96 14.13 22.13 -9.00
N LEU A 97 14.94 21.47 -8.15
CA LEU A 97 16.08 22.10 -7.49
C LEU A 97 17.13 22.54 -8.53
N ILE A 98 17.43 21.69 -9.51
CA ILE A 98 18.35 21.99 -10.61
C ILE A 98 17.83 23.17 -11.44
N GLU A 99 16.55 23.18 -11.80
CA GLU A 99 15.92 24.27 -12.56
C GLU A 99 15.97 25.59 -11.80
N GLN A 100 15.69 25.57 -10.49
CA GLN A 100 15.77 26.78 -9.65
C GLN A 100 17.20 27.29 -9.47
N ALA A 101 18.17 26.40 -9.40
CA ALA A 101 19.61 26.76 -9.32
C ALA A 101 20.20 27.22 -10.66
N SER A 102 19.57 26.81 -11.75
CA SER A 102 19.97 27.15 -13.11
C SER A 102 19.93 28.68 -13.32
N GLY A 103 21.07 29.25 -13.71
CA GLY A 103 21.22 30.70 -13.85
C GLY A 103 21.61 31.47 -12.58
N THR A 104 21.81 30.76 -11.46
CA THR A 104 22.37 31.34 -10.22
C THR A 104 23.86 30.98 -10.06
N LEU A 105 24.58 31.67 -9.15
CA LEU A 105 25.93 31.31 -8.72
C LEU A 105 26.06 29.89 -8.14
N PHE A 106 24.97 29.27 -7.77
CA PHE A 106 24.91 27.92 -7.20
C PHE A 106 24.68 26.83 -8.24
N GLY A 107 24.41 27.16 -9.50
CA GLY A 107 24.10 26.17 -10.55
C GLY A 107 25.22 25.14 -10.76
N GLU A 108 26.50 25.56 -10.73
CA GLU A 108 27.63 24.64 -10.85
C GLU A 108 27.81 23.75 -9.62
N VAL A 109 27.51 24.26 -8.41
CA VAL A 109 27.58 23.49 -7.15
C VAL A 109 26.51 22.43 -7.12
N VAL A 110 25.27 22.74 -7.50
CA VAL A 110 24.17 21.77 -7.58
C VAL A 110 24.45 20.70 -8.64
N HIS A 111 25.04 21.06 -9.76
CA HIS A 111 25.48 20.11 -10.78
C HIS A 111 26.59 19.17 -10.29
N THR A 112 27.51 19.66 -9.45
CA THR A 112 28.60 18.84 -8.88
C THR A 112 28.11 17.93 -7.78
N MET A 113 27.13 18.36 -6.97
CA MET A 113 26.46 17.55 -5.96
C MET A 113 25.60 16.41 -6.54
N LYS A 114 25.34 16.40 -7.84
CA LYS A 114 24.65 15.33 -8.56
C LYS A 114 25.31 13.94 -8.41
N HIS A 115 26.57 13.89 -8.01
CA HIS A 115 27.35 12.66 -7.83
C HIS A 115 27.17 12.02 -6.44
N GLU A 116 26.63 12.75 -5.47
CA GLU A 116 26.26 12.22 -4.15
C GLU A 116 24.74 12.25 -4.01
N ARG A 117 24.04 11.42 -4.80
CA ARG A 117 22.59 11.29 -4.66
C ARG A 117 22.28 10.77 -3.27
N ALA A 118 21.69 11.63 -2.43
CA ALA A 118 21.16 11.22 -1.17
C ALA A 118 19.81 10.53 -1.42
N GLY A 119 19.70 9.26 -1.04
CA GLY A 119 18.44 8.51 -1.08
C GLY A 119 18.47 7.26 -1.96
N VAL A 120 17.50 6.41 -1.72
CA VAL A 120 17.29 5.15 -2.44
C VAL A 120 16.45 5.43 -3.68
N GLU A 121 16.88 4.91 -4.82
CA GLU A 121 16.17 5.07 -6.09
C GLU A 121 14.79 4.37 -6.04
N PRO A 122 13.74 4.96 -6.66
CA PRO A 122 12.41 4.37 -6.72
C PRO A 122 12.37 2.93 -7.24
N SER A 123 13.26 2.59 -8.17
CA SER A 123 13.34 1.28 -8.81
C SER A 123 13.79 0.14 -7.89
N VAL A 124 14.47 0.44 -6.79
CA VAL A 124 14.91 -0.58 -5.82
C VAL A 124 14.02 -0.66 -4.59
N CYS A 125 13.08 0.29 -4.43
CA CYS A 125 12.07 0.28 -3.38
C CYS A 125 10.91 -0.64 -3.73
N TYR A 126 10.18 -1.11 -2.71
CA TYR A 126 8.94 -1.86 -2.90
C TYR A 126 7.73 -0.96 -2.68
N TRP A 127 6.90 -0.79 -3.71
CA TRP A 127 5.76 0.13 -3.72
C TRP A 127 4.48 -0.63 -3.42
N VAL A 128 3.75 -0.23 -2.40
CA VAL A 128 2.57 -0.94 -1.92
C VAL A 128 1.38 0.00 -1.86
N GLU A 129 0.37 -0.27 -2.67
CA GLU A 129 -0.97 0.29 -2.50
C GLU A 129 -1.75 -0.59 -1.53
N VAL A 130 -2.53 0.02 -0.66
CA VAL A 130 -3.30 -0.67 0.37
C VAL A 130 -4.78 -0.46 0.13
N LYS A 131 -5.57 -1.55 0.20
CA LYS A 131 -7.03 -1.48 0.19
C LYS A 131 -7.62 -2.19 1.37
N SER A 132 -8.60 -1.54 1.99
CA SER A 132 -9.41 -2.12 3.05
C SER A 132 -10.85 -2.27 2.58
N ILE A 133 -11.36 -3.48 2.66
CA ILE A 133 -12.69 -3.85 2.15
C ILE A 133 -13.38 -4.74 3.19
N ALA A 134 -14.65 -4.50 3.48
CA ALA A 134 -15.40 -5.26 4.46
C ALA A 134 -16.76 -5.70 3.93
N GLN A 135 -17.13 -7.00 4.16
CA GLN A 135 -18.46 -7.52 3.82
C GLN A 135 -19.55 -6.83 4.62
N HIS A 136 -19.28 -6.55 5.88
CA HIS A 136 -20.18 -5.82 6.77
C HIS A 136 -19.52 -4.54 7.26
N ALA A 137 -20.29 -3.48 7.35
CA ALA A 137 -19.82 -2.17 7.79
C ALA A 137 -20.86 -1.51 8.70
N TYR A 138 -20.43 -0.54 9.48
CA TYR A 138 -21.35 0.28 10.28
C TYR A 138 -21.97 1.38 9.41
N VAL A 139 -23.29 1.40 9.36
CA VAL A 139 -24.07 2.48 8.74
C VAL A 139 -24.88 3.14 9.86
N ASP A 140 -24.62 4.40 10.13
CA ASP A 140 -25.22 5.14 11.24
C ASP A 140 -25.10 4.43 12.61
N GLY A 141 -23.97 3.74 12.82
CA GLY A 141 -23.68 3.00 14.04
C GLY A 141 -24.33 1.60 14.11
N VAL A 142 -25.00 1.15 13.05
CA VAL A 142 -25.63 -0.17 12.99
C VAL A 142 -24.85 -1.08 12.04
N PRO A 143 -24.44 -2.29 12.47
CA PRO A 143 -23.81 -3.27 11.59
C PRO A 143 -24.77 -3.70 10.46
N MET A 144 -24.30 -3.63 9.22
CA MET A 144 -25.11 -4.00 8.06
C MET A 144 -24.20 -4.57 6.94
N PRO A 145 -24.74 -5.45 6.05
CA PRO A 145 -24.03 -5.86 4.85
C PRO A 145 -23.63 -4.64 4.00
N ASN A 146 -22.36 -4.60 3.58
CA ASN A 146 -21.86 -3.55 2.72
C ASN A 146 -22.39 -3.70 1.28
N ARG A 147 -23.28 -2.82 0.87
CA ARG A 147 -23.88 -2.84 -0.47
C ARG A 147 -22.88 -2.51 -1.58
N GLY A 148 -21.76 -1.89 -1.24
CA GLY A 148 -20.68 -1.55 -2.15
C GLY A 148 -19.64 -2.64 -2.35
N TYR A 149 -19.66 -3.68 -1.51
CA TYR A 149 -18.64 -4.70 -1.35
C TYR A 149 -18.06 -5.23 -2.68
N ALA A 150 -18.89 -5.79 -3.54
CA ALA A 150 -18.44 -6.37 -4.82
C ALA A 150 -17.76 -5.35 -5.73
N ARG A 151 -18.19 -4.08 -5.69
CA ARG A 151 -17.58 -3.01 -6.48
C ARG A 151 -16.26 -2.54 -5.86
N GLU A 152 -16.20 -2.46 -4.53
CA GLU A 152 -15.00 -2.05 -3.79
C GLU A 152 -13.90 -3.10 -3.94
N LEU A 153 -14.29 -4.39 -3.93
CA LEU A 153 -13.38 -5.52 -4.12
C LEU A 153 -12.61 -5.46 -5.44
N THR A 154 -13.24 -4.98 -6.51
CA THR A 154 -12.62 -5.03 -7.84
C THR A 154 -12.14 -3.66 -8.32
N LYS A 155 -13.00 -2.64 -8.36
CA LYS A 155 -12.68 -1.37 -9.02
C LYS A 155 -11.56 -0.57 -8.38
N GLY A 156 -11.50 -0.54 -7.04
CA GLY A 156 -10.46 0.17 -6.31
C GLY A 156 -9.09 -0.44 -6.58
N PRO A 157 -8.88 -1.71 -6.19
CA PRO A 157 -7.61 -2.42 -6.38
C PRO A 157 -7.13 -2.39 -7.84
N MET A 158 -8.00 -2.68 -8.81
CA MET A 158 -7.62 -2.66 -10.24
C MET A 158 -7.14 -1.28 -10.70
N SER A 159 -7.78 -0.21 -10.24
CA SER A 159 -7.36 1.17 -10.56
C SER A 159 -5.97 1.49 -10.01
N ASP A 160 -5.67 1.04 -8.79
CA ASP A 160 -4.39 1.31 -8.15
C ASP A 160 -3.27 0.42 -8.71
N ILE A 161 -3.57 -0.84 -9.06
CA ILE A 161 -2.67 -1.71 -9.82
C ILE A 161 -2.31 -1.07 -11.17
N ALA A 162 -3.28 -0.52 -11.89
CA ALA A 162 -3.03 0.16 -13.16
C ALA A 162 -2.13 1.40 -13.00
N LYS A 163 -2.28 2.16 -11.90
CA LYS A 163 -1.38 3.30 -11.59
C LYS A 163 0.05 2.82 -11.34
N LEU A 164 0.24 1.82 -10.47
CA LEU A 164 1.55 1.23 -10.19
C LEU A 164 2.22 0.74 -11.48
N ALA A 165 1.47 0.01 -12.32
CA ALA A 165 1.97 -0.54 -13.57
C ALA A 165 2.32 0.53 -14.62
N SER A 166 1.76 1.73 -14.51
CA SER A 166 2.04 2.83 -15.44
C SER A 166 3.31 3.62 -15.11
N GLU A 167 3.94 3.41 -13.95
CA GLU A 167 5.10 4.15 -13.49
C GLU A 167 6.42 3.49 -13.94
N PRO A 168 7.14 4.06 -14.89
CA PRO A 168 8.32 3.40 -15.49
C PRO A 168 9.51 3.27 -14.54
N SER A 169 9.53 4.03 -13.45
CA SER A 169 10.59 4.00 -12.44
C SER A 169 10.32 3.05 -11.29
N ILE A 170 9.19 2.33 -11.31
CA ILE A 170 8.83 1.34 -10.30
C ILE A 170 9.06 -0.06 -10.88
N TRP A 171 9.90 -0.86 -10.21
CA TRP A 171 10.23 -2.23 -10.65
C TRP A 171 9.72 -3.29 -9.68
N HIS A 172 9.37 -2.90 -8.47
CA HIS A 172 8.86 -3.79 -7.44
C HIS A 172 7.63 -3.16 -6.81
N ALA A 173 6.49 -3.81 -6.96
CA ALA A 173 5.25 -3.32 -6.41
C ALA A 173 4.28 -4.46 -6.06
N ALA A 174 3.36 -4.17 -5.15
CA ALA A 174 2.22 -5.02 -4.84
C ALA A 174 0.98 -4.22 -4.49
N MET A 175 -0.17 -4.86 -4.63
CA MET A 175 -1.42 -4.48 -3.98
C MET A 175 -1.55 -5.28 -2.69
N LEU A 176 -1.67 -4.62 -1.56
CA LEU A 176 -2.05 -5.21 -0.27
C LEU A 176 -3.54 -5.01 -0.05
N VAL A 177 -4.27 -6.10 0.02
CA VAL A 177 -5.72 -6.09 0.31
C VAL A 177 -5.96 -6.62 1.72
N ILE A 178 -6.62 -5.82 2.56
CA ILE A 178 -7.10 -6.18 3.87
C ILE A 178 -8.61 -6.40 3.74
N LEU A 179 -9.05 -7.66 3.83
CA LEU A 179 -10.41 -8.08 3.55
C LEU A 179 -11.10 -8.59 4.81
N PHE A 180 -12.12 -7.88 5.29
CA PHE A 180 -12.94 -8.31 6.43
C PHE A 180 -14.15 -9.08 5.94
N ALA A 181 -14.30 -10.33 6.40
CA ALA A 181 -15.33 -11.24 5.92
C ALA A 181 -15.84 -12.18 7.03
N GLU A 182 -16.95 -12.89 6.76
CA GLU A 182 -17.51 -13.87 7.68
C GLU A 182 -16.64 -15.11 7.84
N THR A 183 -15.99 -15.57 6.75
CA THR A 183 -15.25 -16.85 6.71
C THR A 183 -13.99 -16.78 5.85
N ASP A 184 -13.04 -17.70 6.10
CA ASP A 184 -11.86 -17.90 5.28
C ASP A 184 -12.19 -18.24 3.82
N GLY A 185 -13.23 -19.05 3.61
CA GLY A 185 -13.65 -19.43 2.27
C GLY A 185 -14.13 -18.25 1.41
N VAL A 186 -14.70 -17.21 2.03
CA VAL A 186 -15.03 -15.96 1.34
C VAL A 186 -13.74 -15.21 0.99
N ILE A 187 -12.78 -15.10 1.92
CA ILE A 187 -11.50 -14.42 1.69
C ILE A 187 -10.76 -15.04 0.51
N GLU A 188 -10.58 -16.36 0.52
CA GLU A 188 -9.89 -17.09 -0.55
C GLU A 188 -10.58 -16.93 -1.90
N ASN A 189 -11.91 -17.09 -1.94
CA ASN A 189 -12.69 -16.95 -3.17
C ASN A 189 -12.59 -15.54 -3.73
N ASP A 190 -12.77 -14.51 -2.91
CA ASP A 190 -12.91 -13.14 -3.35
C ASP A 190 -11.56 -12.54 -3.77
N LEU A 191 -10.46 -12.86 -3.06
CA LEU A 191 -9.11 -12.47 -3.47
C LEU A 191 -8.68 -13.19 -4.75
N THR A 192 -9.05 -14.47 -4.91
CA THR A 192 -8.81 -15.21 -6.15
C THR A 192 -9.59 -14.60 -7.32
N GLN A 193 -10.86 -14.25 -7.09
CA GLN A 193 -11.67 -13.57 -8.10
C GLN A 193 -11.07 -12.23 -8.51
N LEU A 194 -10.62 -11.41 -7.56
CA LEU A 194 -9.95 -10.13 -7.86
C LEU A 194 -8.75 -10.34 -8.81
N VAL A 195 -7.92 -11.36 -8.56
CA VAL A 195 -6.77 -11.67 -9.42
C VAL A 195 -7.24 -12.07 -10.82
N HIS A 196 -8.28 -12.89 -10.95
CA HIS A 196 -8.84 -13.25 -12.25
C HIS A 196 -9.37 -12.03 -13.01
N GLU A 197 -10.09 -11.12 -12.34
CA GLU A 197 -10.57 -9.87 -12.94
C GLU A 197 -9.41 -8.97 -13.40
N CYS A 198 -8.31 -8.94 -12.64
CA CYS A 198 -7.10 -8.22 -13.04
C CYS A 198 -6.48 -8.83 -14.31
N LEU A 199 -6.36 -10.17 -14.36
CA LEU A 199 -5.81 -10.87 -15.52
C LEU A 199 -6.68 -10.71 -16.77
N ASP A 200 -8.01 -10.75 -16.62
CA ASP A 200 -8.97 -10.51 -17.70
C ASP A 200 -8.89 -9.07 -18.24
N ALA A 201 -8.42 -8.13 -17.41
CA ALA A 201 -8.16 -6.74 -17.78
C ALA A 201 -6.71 -6.47 -18.24
N ASP A 202 -5.92 -7.52 -18.53
CA ASP A 202 -4.50 -7.43 -18.91
C ASP A 202 -3.61 -6.67 -17.92
N LEU A 203 -3.97 -6.66 -16.62
CA LEU A 203 -3.13 -6.08 -15.59
C LEU A 203 -2.00 -7.04 -15.19
N PRO A 204 -0.77 -6.53 -14.92
CA PRO A 204 0.43 -7.35 -14.72
C PRO A 204 0.51 -7.90 -13.28
N VAL A 205 -0.47 -8.66 -12.85
CA VAL A 205 -0.50 -9.28 -11.52
C VAL A 205 0.19 -10.62 -11.49
N GLY A 206 0.84 -10.93 -10.34
CA GLY A 206 1.41 -12.23 -10.04
C GLY A 206 0.44 -13.12 -9.26
N GLU A 207 0.97 -14.25 -8.78
CA GLU A 207 0.24 -15.16 -7.90
C GLU A 207 0.02 -14.47 -6.54
N PRO A 208 -1.20 -14.42 -6.01
CA PRO A 208 -1.48 -13.82 -4.72
C PRO A 208 -0.98 -14.71 -3.59
N MET A 209 -0.46 -14.09 -2.54
CA MET A 209 -0.24 -14.75 -1.27
C MET A 209 -1.33 -14.29 -0.31
N ILE A 210 -2.00 -15.26 0.31
CA ILE A 210 -3.20 -15.01 1.13
C ILE A 210 -3.01 -15.67 2.49
N GLU A 211 -3.18 -14.89 3.53
CA GLU A 211 -3.33 -15.36 4.90
C GLU A 211 -4.56 -14.76 5.55
N SER A 212 -4.99 -15.34 6.65
CA SER A 212 -6.12 -14.83 7.43
C SER A 212 -5.89 -14.98 8.93
N LEU A 213 -6.52 -14.10 9.68
CA LEU A 213 -6.58 -14.17 11.15
C LEU A 213 -8.02 -14.04 11.64
N SER A 214 -8.28 -14.58 12.83
CA SER A 214 -9.58 -14.41 13.49
C SER A 214 -9.66 -13.03 14.10
N ILE A 215 -10.79 -12.37 13.93
CA ILE A 215 -11.14 -11.13 14.63
C ILE A 215 -12.41 -11.34 15.43
N SER A 216 -12.64 -10.48 16.42
CA SER A 216 -13.90 -10.50 17.16
C SER A 216 -15.04 -10.03 16.27
N ASP A 217 -16.05 -10.86 16.09
CA ASP A 217 -17.24 -10.47 15.34
C ASP A 217 -18.02 -9.37 16.09
N ARG A 218 -17.87 -8.15 15.59
CA ARG A 218 -18.58 -6.97 16.13
C ARG A 218 -19.57 -6.39 15.12
N ALA A 219 -19.36 -6.67 13.82
CA ALA A 219 -20.19 -6.11 12.74
C ALA A 219 -20.71 -7.16 11.75
N GLY A 220 -20.37 -8.43 11.92
CA GLY A 220 -20.67 -9.53 10.99
C GLY A 220 -19.43 -10.05 10.26
N ASN A 221 -18.24 -9.49 10.54
CA ASN A 221 -16.98 -10.02 10.03
C ASN A 221 -16.26 -10.76 11.17
N ALA A 222 -15.95 -12.04 10.98
CA ALA A 222 -15.23 -12.87 11.95
C ALA A 222 -13.77 -13.16 11.55
N ARG A 223 -13.39 -12.76 10.35
CA ARG A 223 -12.07 -12.99 9.75
C ARG A 223 -11.52 -11.69 9.13
N CYS A 224 -10.21 -11.53 9.25
CA CYS A 224 -9.45 -10.55 8.50
C CYS A 224 -8.50 -11.30 7.55
N GLY A 225 -8.74 -11.20 6.26
CA GLY A 225 -7.86 -11.71 5.21
C GLY A 225 -6.83 -10.67 4.82
N ILE A 226 -5.62 -11.12 4.57
CA ILE A 226 -4.52 -10.29 4.08
C ILE A 226 -4.04 -10.91 2.77
N GLY A 227 -4.20 -10.18 1.67
CA GLY A 227 -3.76 -10.61 0.35
C GLY A 227 -2.65 -9.69 -0.16
N VAL A 228 -1.48 -10.24 -0.46
CA VAL A 228 -0.43 -9.53 -1.19
C VAL A 228 -0.41 -10.03 -2.62
N ILE A 229 -0.74 -9.14 -3.56
CA ILE A 229 -0.76 -9.41 -5.00
C ILE A 229 0.43 -8.71 -5.63
N PRO A 230 1.55 -9.40 -5.87
CA PRO A 230 2.74 -8.79 -6.49
C PRO A 230 2.47 -8.41 -7.95
N LEU A 231 3.09 -7.34 -8.42
CA LEU A 231 3.04 -6.94 -9.82
C LEU A 231 4.27 -7.48 -10.57
N ARG A 232 4.07 -7.87 -11.82
CA ARG A 232 5.11 -8.33 -12.77
C ARG A 232 5.48 -7.16 -13.69
N LEU A 233 6.27 -6.20 -13.16
CA LEU A 233 6.68 -4.97 -13.83
C LEU A 233 7.96 -5.19 -14.65
#